data_46a8a375fa94067a1c4ac8883e8bffcd
#
_entry.id   46a8a375fa94067a1c4ac8883e8bffcd
#
_cell.length_a   1.000
_cell.length_b   1.000
_cell.length_c   1.000
_cell.angle_alpha   90.00
_cell.angle_beta   90.00
_cell.angle_gamma   90.00
#
_symmetry.space_group_name_H-M   'P 1'
#
loop_
_entity.id
_entity.type
_entity.pdbx_description
1 polymer ?
#
loop_
_entity_poly.entity_id
_entity_poly.type
_entity_poly.pdbx_seq_one_letter_code
_entity_poly.pdbx_strand_id
1 'polypeptide(L)'
;MIVTSIERCAREVCGRIIYPDTAGHNGHAHNVSKVVMDSRKVRPGSLFIAIRGERSDGHDFVRQIGADGAVAAIVEHAVENADIPQIVVSNTVKALGSLARSNVARRRELAVQGGTPFTVIGITGSVGKTTTKDIAYSLLSSAGPTVAPQGSFNNEIGLPYTALEVDRDTRFLIAEMGASALGEIAYLTHIVPPDIAVELKVGVAHLGGFGSVDNIRKAKSELVQALSADGTAILNADDDNIRLMAGSAASGTIIWFGVKDGDHSFPDACSSGFGGKKAAAVYADNISVGHYDYPVFDLHLPDSRPCTVRLGIPGEHNIYNALAASCVAYRVGIPVQEIARILGGQVLRSPHRMSISEINAGGPDISGSRNTQFTLIDDSFNANPDSMEAGLNGLAQWNRDVDAAAQPYRVAVLGPMLELGPDEERLHKDIGQYAAEHADAVVAVGNEGDPALDALAHYLADGAVQGYHGNEGQVSAPVYRAESAADAAQLVSSLAASHPHTVVLLKGSHASGLQGLADMWTAQGEE
;
A
#
# COMPACT_ATOMS: atom_id res chain seq x y z
N MET A 1 7.16 -20.66 4.63
CA MET A 1 6.09 -21.60 4.25
C MET A 1 6.12 -22.86 5.12
N ILE A 2 5.02 -23.62 5.18
CA ILE A 2 5.01 -24.94 5.83
C ILE A 2 5.85 -25.90 4.98
N VAL A 3 6.85 -26.53 5.60
CA VAL A 3 7.79 -27.43 4.91
C VAL A 3 7.02 -28.56 4.19
N THR A 4 7.46 -28.85 2.96
CA THR A 4 6.79 -29.83 2.08
C THR A 4 7.79 -30.50 1.15
N SER A 5 7.42 -31.62 0.49
CA SER A 5 8.29 -32.27 -0.50
C SER A 5 8.07 -31.71 -1.91
N ILE A 6 9.07 -31.90 -2.78
CA ILE A 6 9.01 -31.52 -4.22
C ILE A 6 7.82 -32.21 -4.91
N GLU A 7 7.60 -33.49 -4.60
CA GLU A 7 6.51 -34.28 -5.22
C GLU A 7 5.14 -33.72 -4.83
N ARG A 8 4.99 -33.21 -3.60
CA ARG A 8 3.78 -32.55 -3.19
C ARG A 8 3.62 -31.22 -3.92
N CYS A 9 4.68 -30.40 -4.01
CA CYS A 9 4.64 -29.17 -4.80
C CYS A 9 4.20 -29.46 -6.25
N ALA A 10 4.80 -30.46 -6.88
CA ALA A 10 4.44 -30.84 -8.24
C ALA A 10 2.97 -31.22 -8.41
N ARG A 11 2.40 -32.00 -7.45
CA ARG A 11 0.96 -32.32 -7.47
C ARG A 11 0.08 -31.10 -7.30
N GLU A 12 0.45 -30.17 -6.38
CA GLU A 12 -0.32 -28.96 -6.07
C GLU A 12 -0.37 -27.99 -7.26
N VAL A 13 0.67 -28.00 -8.11
CA VAL A 13 0.73 -27.17 -9.32
C VAL A 13 0.36 -27.92 -10.61
N CYS A 14 -0.05 -29.18 -10.51
CA CYS A 14 -0.30 -30.08 -11.66
C CYS A 14 0.91 -30.15 -12.61
N GLY A 15 2.13 -30.09 -12.07
CA GLY A 15 3.39 -30.08 -12.81
C GLY A 15 4.03 -31.48 -12.95
N ARG A 16 4.84 -31.66 -13.99
CA ARG A 16 5.64 -32.87 -14.21
C ARG A 16 7.07 -32.64 -13.73
N ILE A 17 7.57 -33.53 -12.87
CA ILE A 17 8.96 -33.47 -12.42
C ILE A 17 9.89 -34.05 -13.47
N ILE A 18 10.98 -33.34 -13.76
CA ILE A 18 12.13 -33.80 -14.53
C ILE A 18 13.32 -33.80 -13.58
N TYR A 19 13.95 -34.94 -13.38
CA TYR A 19 15.16 -35.07 -12.59
C TYR A 19 16.39 -34.92 -13.47
N PRO A 20 17.52 -34.34 -12.97
CA PRO A 20 18.77 -34.28 -13.70
C PRO A 20 19.38 -35.67 -13.90
N ASP A 21 20.03 -35.90 -15.04
CA ASP A 21 20.63 -37.21 -15.40
C ASP A 21 21.74 -37.65 -14.42
N THR A 22 22.37 -36.70 -13.74
CA THR A 22 23.45 -36.90 -12.75
C THR A 22 22.97 -37.32 -11.38
N ALA A 23 21.68 -37.23 -11.11
CA ALA A 23 21.09 -37.63 -9.84
C ALA A 23 21.05 -39.15 -9.76
N GLY A 24 22.14 -39.79 -9.33
CA GLY A 24 22.04 -41.12 -8.75
C GLY A 24 20.87 -41.08 -7.75
N HIS A 25 19.98 -42.12 -7.83
CA HIS A 25 18.74 -42.23 -7.06
C HIS A 25 19.00 -42.34 -5.52
N ASN A 26 19.78 -41.40 -4.97
CA ASN A 26 19.90 -41.21 -3.54
C ASN A 26 18.63 -40.51 -3.09
N GLY A 27 17.67 -41.27 -2.54
CA GLY A 27 16.38 -40.84 -2.07
C GLY A 27 16.42 -39.82 -0.92
N HIS A 28 17.12 -38.74 -1.10
CA HIS A 28 17.04 -37.59 -0.22
C HIS A 28 15.73 -36.88 -0.52
N ALA A 29 14.79 -36.98 0.40
CA ALA A 29 13.58 -36.16 0.40
C ALA A 29 14.01 -34.68 0.39
N HIS A 30 13.99 -34.07 -0.79
CA HIS A 30 14.28 -32.64 -0.93
C HIS A 30 13.07 -31.86 -0.38
N ASN A 31 13.20 -31.43 0.88
CA ASN A 31 12.18 -30.62 1.51
C ASN A 31 12.30 -29.17 1.05
N VAL A 32 11.19 -28.64 0.56
CA VAL A 32 11.02 -27.22 0.27
C VAL A 32 10.61 -26.51 1.53
N SER A 33 11.39 -25.54 1.96
CA SER A 33 11.14 -24.71 3.14
C SER A 33 10.84 -23.25 2.81
N LYS A 34 11.18 -22.82 1.59
CA LYS A 34 10.99 -21.45 1.12
C LYS A 34 10.76 -21.42 -0.38
N VAL A 35 9.94 -20.48 -0.85
CA VAL A 35 9.79 -20.15 -2.27
C VAL A 35 10.52 -18.83 -2.55
N VAL A 36 11.23 -18.75 -3.67
CA VAL A 36 11.93 -17.54 -4.13
C VAL A 36 11.74 -17.34 -5.62
N MET A 37 11.66 -16.07 -6.05
CA MET A 37 11.57 -15.66 -7.45
C MET A 37 12.80 -14.87 -7.91
N ASP A 38 13.61 -14.38 -6.97
CA ASP A 38 14.88 -13.69 -7.21
C ASP A 38 16.03 -14.67 -6.96
N SER A 39 16.83 -14.95 -8.01
CA SER A 39 17.95 -15.89 -7.92
C SER A 39 18.98 -15.51 -6.85
N ARG A 40 19.17 -14.21 -6.57
CA ARG A 40 20.07 -13.69 -5.52
C ARG A 40 19.61 -14.04 -4.10
N LYS A 41 18.33 -14.36 -3.93
CA LYS A 41 17.71 -14.73 -2.65
C LYS A 41 17.65 -16.24 -2.41
N VAL A 42 18.17 -17.04 -3.34
CA VAL A 42 18.24 -18.50 -3.18
C VAL A 42 19.11 -18.87 -1.96
N ARG A 43 18.64 -19.84 -1.19
CA ARG A 43 19.31 -20.40 0.00
C ARG A 43 18.98 -21.90 0.09
N PRO A 44 19.69 -22.70 0.88
CA PRO A 44 19.36 -24.11 1.07
C PRO A 44 17.89 -24.34 1.42
N GLY A 45 17.23 -25.25 0.70
CA GLY A 45 15.80 -25.54 0.82
C GLY A 45 14.88 -24.64 0.01
N SER A 46 15.40 -23.76 -0.85
CA SER A 46 14.59 -22.90 -1.73
C SER A 46 14.02 -23.67 -2.92
N LEU A 47 12.73 -23.45 -3.19
CA LEU A 47 12.08 -23.73 -4.47
C LEU A 47 12.07 -22.44 -5.28
N PHE A 48 12.79 -22.44 -6.39
CA PHE A 48 12.84 -21.27 -7.27
C PHE A 48 11.68 -21.31 -8.27
N ILE A 49 11.01 -20.17 -8.49
CA ILE A 49 9.98 -20.04 -9.53
C ILE A 49 10.51 -19.15 -10.64
N ALA A 50 10.68 -19.71 -11.84
CA ALA A 50 11.18 -19.01 -13.01
C ALA A 50 10.04 -18.20 -13.66
N ILE A 51 9.84 -16.97 -13.19
CA ILE A 51 8.86 -16.04 -13.77
C ILE A 51 9.52 -15.26 -14.89
N ARG A 52 8.82 -15.14 -16.04
CA ARG A 52 9.21 -14.25 -17.12
C ARG A 52 8.76 -12.83 -16.80
N GLY A 53 9.71 -11.93 -16.57
CA GLY A 53 9.49 -10.51 -16.40
C GLY A 53 9.71 -9.73 -17.70
N GLU A 54 9.46 -8.42 -17.67
CA GLU A 54 9.63 -7.52 -18.81
C GLU A 54 11.10 -7.37 -19.25
N ARG A 55 12.04 -7.41 -18.29
CA ARG A 55 13.47 -7.15 -18.52
C ARG A 55 14.35 -8.40 -18.41
N SER A 56 13.85 -9.49 -17.83
CA SER A 56 14.63 -10.70 -17.59
C SER A 56 13.72 -11.93 -17.54
N ASP A 57 14.21 -13.06 -18.00
CA ASP A 57 13.52 -14.34 -17.89
C ASP A 57 14.13 -15.16 -16.73
N GLY A 58 13.31 -15.55 -15.77
CA GLY A 58 13.73 -16.36 -14.63
C GLY A 58 14.34 -17.71 -15.03
N HIS A 59 14.00 -18.24 -16.21
CA HIS A 59 14.54 -19.50 -16.73
C HIS A 59 16.05 -19.44 -16.99
N ASP A 60 16.61 -18.26 -17.29
CA ASP A 60 18.04 -18.05 -17.52
C ASP A 60 18.90 -18.37 -16.30
N PHE A 61 18.31 -18.30 -15.10
CA PHE A 61 19.03 -18.54 -13.84
C PHE A 61 18.97 -19.98 -13.35
N VAL A 62 18.13 -20.85 -13.94
CA VAL A 62 17.87 -22.22 -13.43
C VAL A 62 19.13 -23.09 -13.39
N ARG A 63 20.10 -22.88 -14.29
CA ARG A 63 21.34 -23.66 -14.34
C ARG A 63 22.26 -23.41 -13.15
N GLN A 64 22.23 -22.22 -12.57
CA GLN A 64 23.20 -21.80 -11.53
C GLN A 64 22.63 -21.90 -10.11
N ILE A 65 21.33 -21.82 -9.92
CA ILE A 65 20.70 -21.73 -8.59
C ILE A 65 20.85 -23.01 -7.76
N GLY A 66 21.16 -24.16 -8.38
CA GLY A 66 21.46 -25.40 -7.67
C GLY A 66 22.69 -25.26 -6.77
N ALA A 67 23.73 -24.60 -7.25
CA ALA A 67 24.94 -24.31 -6.47
C ALA A 67 24.67 -23.39 -5.27
N ASP A 68 23.65 -22.52 -5.36
CA ASP A 68 23.24 -21.60 -4.30
C ASP A 68 22.29 -22.26 -3.27
N GLY A 69 21.91 -23.53 -3.49
CA GLY A 69 21.12 -24.34 -2.57
C GLY A 69 19.64 -24.49 -2.91
N ALA A 70 19.22 -24.13 -4.13
CA ALA A 70 17.87 -24.47 -4.59
C ALA A 70 17.68 -25.99 -4.65
N VAL A 71 16.57 -26.49 -4.12
CA VAL A 71 16.23 -27.92 -4.12
C VAL A 71 15.43 -28.34 -5.35
N ALA A 72 14.78 -27.40 -6.01
CA ALA A 72 14.06 -27.56 -7.27
C ALA A 72 13.74 -26.20 -7.90
N ALA A 73 13.33 -26.22 -9.18
CA ALA A 73 12.77 -25.06 -9.86
C ALA A 73 11.39 -25.39 -10.47
N ILE A 74 10.47 -24.41 -10.46
CA ILE A 74 9.24 -24.44 -11.27
C ILE A 74 9.52 -23.64 -12.54
N VAL A 75 9.26 -24.26 -13.68
CA VAL A 75 9.60 -23.74 -15.01
C VAL A 75 8.45 -23.97 -16.00
N GLU A 76 8.35 -23.18 -17.06
CA GLU A 76 7.38 -23.41 -18.14
C GLU A 76 7.90 -24.37 -19.21
N HIS A 77 9.22 -24.49 -19.34
CA HIS A 77 9.90 -25.47 -20.19
C HIS A 77 11.15 -25.98 -19.49
N ALA A 78 11.55 -27.20 -19.82
CA ALA A 78 12.76 -27.80 -19.27
C ALA A 78 14.00 -27.01 -19.71
N VAL A 79 14.86 -26.67 -18.74
CA VAL A 79 16.17 -26.05 -18.97
C VAL A 79 17.22 -27.14 -18.98
N GLU A 80 17.92 -27.29 -20.13
CA GLU A 80 18.97 -28.29 -20.29
C GLU A 80 20.17 -28.01 -19.36
N ASN A 81 20.84 -29.08 -18.91
CA ASN A 81 22.01 -29.01 -18.03
C ASN A 81 21.77 -28.31 -16.69
N ALA A 82 20.55 -28.37 -16.17
CA ALA A 82 20.26 -27.96 -14.80
C ALA A 82 20.53 -29.12 -13.82
N ASP A 83 21.25 -28.86 -12.73
CA ASP A 83 21.66 -29.85 -11.73
C ASP A 83 20.60 -30.14 -10.67
N ILE A 84 19.40 -29.53 -10.79
CA ILE A 84 18.30 -29.65 -9.84
C ILE A 84 17.03 -30.18 -10.50
N PRO A 85 16.13 -30.84 -9.75
CA PRO A 85 14.81 -31.22 -10.24
C PRO A 85 14.02 -30.01 -10.74
N GLN A 86 13.32 -30.18 -11.86
CA GLN A 86 12.48 -29.16 -12.46
C GLN A 86 11.02 -29.62 -12.47
N ILE A 87 10.13 -28.79 -11.98
CA ILE A 87 8.68 -29.00 -12.05
C ILE A 87 8.17 -28.19 -13.26
N VAL A 88 7.87 -28.87 -14.34
CA VAL A 88 7.39 -28.24 -15.57
C VAL A 88 5.89 -28.01 -15.48
N VAL A 89 5.46 -26.77 -15.66
CA VAL A 89 4.06 -26.33 -15.62
C VAL A 89 3.69 -25.53 -16.86
N SER A 90 2.42 -25.30 -17.11
CA SER A 90 1.95 -24.49 -18.24
C SER A 90 2.09 -22.97 -18.01
N ASN A 91 2.13 -22.53 -16.74
CA ASN A 91 2.25 -21.13 -16.36
C ASN A 91 2.77 -21.02 -14.92
N THR A 92 3.91 -20.36 -14.75
CA THR A 92 4.61 -20.26 -13.47
C THR A 92 3.90 -19.32 -12.49
N VAL A 93 3.20 -18.28 -12.95
CA VAL A 93 2.40 -17.37 -12.08
C VAL A 93 1.19 -18.11 -11.51
N LYS A 94 0.48 -18.89 -12.32
CA LYS A 94 -0.62 -19.74 -11.83
C LYS A 94 -0.13 -20.82 -10.87
N ALA A 95 1.06 -21.38 -11.10
CA ALA A 95 1.67 -22.34 -10.19
C ALA A 95 2.01 -21.68 -8.82
N LEU A 96 2.52 -20.46 -8.82
CA LEU A 96 2.75 -19.68 -7.60
C LEU A 96 1.45 -19.51 -6.80
N GLY A 97 0.36 -19.12 -7.45
CA GLY A 97 -0.97 -19.01 -6.83
C GLY A 97 -1.47 -20.34 -6.24
N SER A 98 -1.29 -21.45 -6.97
CA SER A 98 -1.70 -22.80 -6.52
C SER A 98 -0.92 -23.25 -5.27
N LEU A 99 0.39 -23.01 -5.22
CA LEU A 99 1.22 -23.28 -4.05
C LEU A 99 0.80 -22.45 -2.84
N ALA A 100 0.55 -21.16 -3.06
CA ALA A 100 0.10 -20.25 -2.01
C ALA A 100 -1.24 -20.69 -1.41
N ARG A 101 -2.20 -21.02 -2.27
CA ARG A 101 -3.51 -21.54 -1.86
C ARG A 101 -3.36 -22.82 -1.02
N SER A 102 -2.52 -23.75 -1.46
CA SER A 102 -2.25 -24.99 -0.74
C SER A 102 -1.58 -24.73 0.62
N ASN A 103 -0.63 -23.77 0.68
CA ASN A 103 0.02 -23.39 1.93
C ASN A 103 -0.97 -22.81 2.95
N VAL A 104 -1.84 -21.90 2.52
CA VAL A 104 -2.92 -21.33 3.36
C VAL A 104 -3.90 -22.39 3.82
N ALA A 105 -4.34 -23.28 2.92
CA ALA A 105 -5.24 -24.38 3.26
C ALA A 105 -4.63 -25.30 4.33
N ARG A 106 -3.35 -25.68 4.19
CA ARG A 106 -2.64 -26.48 5.21
C ARG A 106 -2.55 -25.77 6.56
N ARG A 107 -2.33 -24.44 6.54
CA ARG A 107 -2.31 -23.68 7.78
C ARG A 107 -3.66 -23.67 8.48
N ARG A 108 -4.78 -23.59 7.72
CA ARG A 108 -6.14 -23.70 8.25
C ARG A 108 -6.40 -25.11 8.83
N GLU A 109 -5.97 -26.15 8.13
CA GLU A 109 -6.09 -27.52 8.62
C GLU A 109 -5.37 -27.71 9.97
N LEU A 110 -4.16 -27.17 10.12
CA LEU A 110 -3.41 -27.21 11.39
C LEU A 110 -4.16 -26.47 12.51
N ALA A 111 -4.80 -25.34 12.22
CA ALA A 111 -5.60 -24.62 13.21
C ALA A 111 -6.80 -25.44 13.69
N VAL A 112 -7.52 -26.10 12.77
CA VAL A 112 -8.67 -26.96 13.09
C VAL A 112 -8.24 -28.19 13.92
N GLN A 113 -7.05 -28.73 13.69
CA GLN A 113 -6.47 -29.86 14.44
C GLN A 113 -5.98 -29.50 15.85
N GLY A 114 -6.32 -28.33 16.37
CA GLY A 114 -5.95 -27.87 17.70
C GLY A 114 -4.61 -27.10 17.75
N GLY A 115 -4.10 -26.66 16.58
CA GLY A 115 -2.98 -25.74 16.50
C GLY A 115 -3.35 -24.30 16.86
N THR A 116 -2.38 -23.39 16.72
CA THR A 116 -2.61 -21.94 16.89
C THR A 116 -3.71 -21.46 15.95
N PRO A 117 -4.68 -20.65 16.42
CA PRO A 117 -5.71 -20.04 15.55
C PRO A 117 -5.07 -19.30 14.37
N PHE A 118 -5.74 -19.33 13.23
CA PHE A 118 -5.26 -18.65 12.02
C PHE A 118 -6.37 -17.82 11.39
N THR A 119 -6.09 -16.56 11.13
CA THR A 119 -7.05 -15.62 10.55
C THR A 119 -6.43 -14.89 9.37
N VAL A 120 -7.16 -14.82 8.27
CA VAL A 120 -6.78 -14.10 7.06
C VAL A 120 -7.60 -12.80 6.98
N ILE A 121 -6.88 -11.68 6.83
CA ILE A 121 -7.46 -10.34 6.70
C ILE A 121 -7.21 -9.85 5.26
N GLY A 122 -8.25 -9.72 4.45
CA GLY A 122 -8.20 -9.09 3.14
C GLY A 122 -8.45 -7.59 3.24
N ILE A 123 -7.62 -6.78 2.59
CA ILE A 123 -7.75 -5.31 2.58
C ILE A 123 -7.75 -4.81 1.14
N THR A 124 -8.78 -4.05 0.76
CA THR A 124 -8.84 -3.34 -0.52
C THR A 124 -9.37 -1.92 -0.37
N GLY A 125 -9.28 -1.14 -1.44
CA GLY A 125 -9.70 0.26 -1.52
C GLY A 125 -8.95 0.97 -2.65
N SER A 126 -9.45 2.09 -3.10
CA SER A 126 -8.76 2.96 -4.06
C SER A 126 -7.51 3.58 -3.44
N VAL A 127 -7.60 3.99 -2.17
CA VAL A 127 -6.51 4.56 -1.36
C VAL A 127 -6.44 3.89 0.01
N GLY A 128 -5.35 4.07 0.75
CA GLY A 128 -5.20 3.66 2.14
C GLY A 128 -4.79 2.20 2.39
N LYS A 129 -4.81 1.33 1.38
CA LYS A 129 -4.53 -0.12 1.53
C LYS A 129 -3.24 -0.42 2.29
N THR A 130 -2.11 0.09 1.81
CA THR A 130 -0.79 -0.20 2.37
C THR A 130 -0.62 0.40 3.77
N THR A 131 -1.10 1.63 3.98
CA THR A 131 -1.08 2.27 5.31
C THR A 131 -1.91 1.47 6.31
N THR A 132 -3.14 1.10 5.95
CA THR A 132 -4.00 0.25 6.80
C THR A 132 -3.35 -1.10 7.08
N LYS A 133 -2.73 -1.73 6.09
CA LYS A 133 -1.96 -2.97 6.25
C LYS A 133 -0.82 -2.80 7.26
N ASP A 134 -0.05 -1.71 7.19
CA ASP A 134 1.06 -1.45 8.11
C ASP A 134 0.58 -1.21 9.55
N ILE A 135 -0.49 -0.45 9.73
CA ILE A 135 -1.12 -0.24 11.04
C ILE A 135 -1.68 -1.57 11.58
N ALA A 136 -2.42 -2.31 10.76
CA ALA A 136 -2.96 -3.61 11.15
C ALA A 136 -1.85 -4.61 11.50
N TYR A 137 -0.72 -4.58 10.79
CA TYR A 137 0.44 -5.41 11.12
C TYR A 137 0.97 -5.10 12.52
N SER A 138 1.14 -3.82 12.87
CA SER A 138 1.61 -3.41 14.20
C SER A 138 0.65 -3.87 15.30
N LEU A 139 -0.66 -3.69 15.08
CA LEU A 139 -1.70 -4.12 16.02
C LEU A 139 -1.73 -5.64 16.19
N LEU A 140 -1.79 -6.39 15.09
CA LEU A 140 -1.89 -7.86 15.13
C LEU A 140 -0.63 -8.54 15.64
N SER A 141 0.55 -7.95 15.38
CA SER A 141 1.84 -8.45 15.88
C SER A 141 1.92 -8.42 17.40
N SER A 142 1.17 -7.55 18.08
CA SER A 142 1.06 -7.57 19.55
C SER A 142 0.27 -8.78 20.08
N ALA A 143 -0.58 -9.37 19.23
CA ALA A 143 -1.43 -10.50 19.58
C ALA A 143 -0.88 -11.85 19.07
N GLY A 144 0.09 -11.85 18.15
CA GLY A 144 0.72 -13.09 17.68
C GLY A 144 1.51 -12.95 16.37
N PRO A 145 2.18 -14.03 15.95
CA PRO A 145 2.96 -14.04 14.72
C PRO A 145 2.11 -13.65 13.51
N THR A 146 2.52 -12.59 12.82
CA THR A 146 1.78 -11.95 11.72
C THR A 146 2.62 -11.90 10.46
N VAL A 147 2.05 -12.31 9.34
CA VAL A 147 2.59 -12.18 7.99
C VAL A 147 1.84 -11.08 7.26
N ALA A 148 2.55 -10.16 6.64
CA ALA A 148 2.01 -9.10 5.81
C ALA A 148 3.00 -8.78 4.66
N PRO A 149 2.52 -8.31 3.50
CA PRO A 149 3.39 -7.99 2.39
C PRO A 149 4.36 -6.86 2.73
N GLN A 150 5.57 -6.95 2.21
CA GLN A 150 6.49 -5.81 2.16
C GLN A 150 6.07 -4.90 1.00
N GLY A 151 5.96 -3.59 1.24
CA GLY A 151 5.45 -2.67 0.24
C GLY A 151 4.01 -3.01 -0.18
N SER A 152 3.71 -2.91 -1.47
CA SER A 152 2.38 -3.13 -2.06
C SER A 152 2.34 -4.41 -2.90
N PHE A 153 2.76 -5.55 -2.35
CA PHE A 153 2.63 -6.86 -3.02
C PHE A 153 1.18 -7.34 -2.99
N ASN A 154 0.33 -6.81 -3.88
CA ASN A 154 -1.13 -6.89 -3.84
C ASN A 154 -1.77 -7.46 -5.11
N ASN A 155 -0.97 -8.00 -6.04
CA ASN A 155 -1.40 -8.58 -7.31
C ASN A 155 -1.20 -10.11 -7.34
N GLU A 156 -1.41 -10.73 -8.52
CA GLU A 156 -1.33 -12.18 -8.77
C GLU A 156 0.07 -12.81 -8.54
N ILE A 157 1.09 -11.99 -8.35
CA ILE A 157 2.45 -12.44 -7.99
C ILE A 157 2.74 -12.10 -6.52
N GLY A 158 2.50 -10.86 -6.11
CA GLY A 158 2.88 -10.36 -4.80
C GLY A 158 2.10 -11.00 -3.65
N LEU A 159 0.77 -11.12 -3.80
CA LEU A 159 -0.07 -11.74 -2.78
C LEU A 159 0.25 -13.23 -2.56
N PRO A 160 0.35 -14.08 -3.62
CA PRO A 160 0.77 -15.46 -3.44
C PRO A 160 2.15 -15.60 -2.80
N TYR A 161 3.11 -14.74 -3.19
CA TYR A 161 4.45 -14.76 -2.61
C TYR A 161 4.41 -14.47 -1.10
N THR A 162 3.65 -13.46 -0.68
CA THR A 162 3.41 -13.17 0.74
C THR A 162 2.74 -14.35 1.46
N ALA A 163 1.71 -14.96 0.87
CA ALA A 163 1.01 -16.09 1.47
C ALA A 163 1.89 -17.34 1.63
N LEU A 164 2.96 -17.47 0.84
CA LEU A 164 3.97 -18.52 1.00
C LEU A 164 4.93 -18.26 2.16
N GLU A 165 4.96 -17.07 2.77
CA GLU A 165 5.69 -16.83 4.01
C GLU A 165 4.98 -17.41 5.24
N VAL A 166 3.68 -17.72 5.15
CA VAL A 166 2.90 -18.34 6.22
C VAL A 166 3.49 -19.69 6.61
N ASP A 167 3.81 -19.85 7.88
CA ASP A 167 4.34 -21.06 8.50
C ASP A 167 3.35 -21.69 9.51
N ARG A 168 3.81 -22.66 10.29
CA ARG A 168 2.98 -23.40 11.25
C ARG A 168 2.49 -22.54 12.41
N ASP A 169 3.27 -21.54 12.79
CA ASP A 169 3.05 -20.70 13.97
C ASP A 169 2.34 -19.38 13.63
N THR A 170 2.26 -19.03 12.35
CA THR A 170 1.60 -17.82 11.87
C THR A 170 0.15 -17.76 12.35
N ARG A 171 -0.22 -16.73 13.09
CA ARG A 171 -1.56 -16.49 13.59
C ARG A 171 -2.40 -15.61 12.67
N PHE A 172 -1.77 -14.65 12.03
CA PHE A 172 -2.44 -13.69 11.16
C PHE A 172 -1.75 -13.59 9.80
N LEU A 173 -2.53 -13.56 8.74
CA LEU A 173 -2.09 -13.21 7.39
C LEU A 173 -2.86 -11.96 6.95
N ILE A 174 -2.16 -10.87 6.70
CA ILE A 174 -2.74 -9.67 6.09
C ILE A 174 -2.48 -9.74 4.59
N ALA A 175 -3.56 -9.73 3.82
CA ALA A 175 -3.57 -9.85 2.37
C ALA A 175 -4.04 -8.51 1.78
N GLU A 176 -3.10 -7.68 1.32
CA GLU A 176 -3.44 -6.50 0.52
C GLU A 176 -3.89 -6.98 -0.86
N MET A 177 -5.07 -6.55 -1.34
CA MET A 177 -5.65 -6.97 -2.61
C MET A 177 -5.93 -5.74 -3.48
N GLY A 178 -5.11 -5.56 -4.50
CA GLY A 178 -5.27 -4.54 -5.54
C GLY A 178 -6.04 -5.08 -6.74
N ALA A 179 -6.64 -4.19 -7.51
CA ALA A 179 -7.21 -4.53 -8.81
C ALA A 179 -7.22 -3.33 -9.74
N SER A 180 -7.07 -3.60 -11.02
CA SER A 180 -7.23 -2.70 -12.17
C SER A 180 -8.40 -3.12 -13.08
N ALA A 181 -8.96 -4.31 -12.89
CA ALA A 181 -10.09 -4.85 -13.64
C ALA A 181 -11.02 -5.70 -12.76
N LEU A 182 -12.25 -5.94 -13.25
CA LEU A 182 -13.21 -6.87 -12.66
C LEU A 182 -12.65 -8.30 -12.67
N GLY A 183 -12.90 -9.07 -11.60
CA GLY A 183 -12.49 -10.47 -11.42
C GLY A 183 -11.10 -10.65 -10.82
N GLU A 184 -10.29 -9.59 -10.71
CA GLU A 184 -8.94 -9.71 -10.15
C GLU A 184 -8.98 -9.94 -8.64
N ILE A 185 -9.82 -9.23 -7.89
CA ILE A 185 -9.99 -9.49 -6.45
C ILE A 185 -10.61 -10.87 -6.22
N ALA A 186 -11.58 -11.28 -7.03
CA ALA A 186 -12.14 -12.62 -6.96
C ALA A 186 -11.07 -13.71 -7.17
N TYR A 187 -10.13 -13.49 -8.11
CA TYR A 187 -8.99 -14.38 -8.30
C TYR A 187 -8.08 -14.41 -7.07
N LEU A 188 -7.75 -13.26 -6.50
CA LEU A 188 -6.88 -13.16 -5.31
C LEU A 188 -7.53 -13.81 -4.09
N THR A 189 -8.84 -13.62 -3.88
CA THR A 189 -9.59 -14.26 -2.79
C THR A 189 -9.73 -15.77 -2.99
N HIS A 190 -9.72 -16.26 -4.22
CA HIS A 190 -9.65 -17.69 -4.51
C HIS A 190 -8.33 -18.32 -4.03
N ILE A 191 -7.22 -17.58 -4.15
CA ILE A 191 -5.89 -18.01 -3.66
C ILE A 191 -5.82 -17.91 -2.14
N VAL A 192 -6.25 -16.76 -1.58
CA VAL A 192 -6.18 -16.44 -0.16
C VAL A 192 -7.57 -16.03 0.33
N PRO A 193 -8.47 -17.00 0.63
CA PRO A 193 -9.82 -16.69 1.11
C PRO A 193 -9.79 -15.91 2.43
N PRO A 194 -10.44 -14.74 2.54
CA PRO A 194 -10.43 -13.94 3.76
C PRO A 194 -11.44 -14.43 4.81
N ASP A 195 -11.09 -14.26 6.09
CA ASP A 195 -11.99 -14.38 7.23
C ASP A 195 -12.56 -13.01 7.63
N ILE A 196 -11.75 -11.95 7.38
CA ILE A 196 -12.11 -10.55 7.59
C ILE A 196 -11.83 -9.81 6.28
N ALA A 197 -12.81 -9.08 5.76
CA ALA A 197 -12.68 -8.22 4.57
C ALA A 197 -12.79 -6.76 4.96
N VAL A 198 -11.83 -5.94 4.55
CA VAL A 198 -11.76 -4.50 4.85
C VAL A 198 -11.89 -3.70 3.57
N GLU A 199 -12.94 -2.88 3.47
CA GLU A 199 -13.21 -1.96 2.36
C GLU A 199 -12.98 -0.52 2.80
N LEU A 200 -11.96 0.15 2.23
CA LEU A 200 -11.49 1.44 2.71
C LEU A 200 -12.17 2.64 2.04
N LYS A 201 -12.08 2.70 0.72
CA LYS A 201 -12.64 3.81 -0.09
C LYS A 201 -12.83 3.36 -1.55
N VAL A 202 -13.88 3.87 -2.20
CA VAL A 202 -14.09 3.77 -3.64
C VAL A 202 -13.88 5.16 -4.26
N GLY A 203 -12.71 5.41 -4.80
CA GLY A 203 -12.33 6.63 -5.51
C GLY A 203 -12.12 6.37 -6.99
N VAL A 204 -11.41 7.28 -7.66
CA VAL A 204 -11.17 7.26 -9.12
C VAL A 204 -9.85 6.59 -9.52
N ALA A 205 -9.17 5.93 -8.60
CA ALA A 205 -7.93 5.20 -8.92
C ALA A 205 -8.19 4.09 -9.96
N HIS A 206 -7.29 3.96 -10.94
CA HIS A 206 -7.37 2.99 -12.05
C HIS A 206 -8.63 3.14 -12.92
N LEU A 207 -9.21 4.35 -12.98
CA LEU A 207 -10.44 4.61 -13.74
C LEU A 207 -10.31 4.20 -15.21
N GLY A 208 -9.12 4.36 -15.80
CA GLY A 208 -8.82 3.93 -17.17
C GLY A 208 -9.06 2.44 -17.41
N GLY A 209 -8.68 1.58 -16.45
CA GLY A 209 -8.89 0.13 -16.53
C GLY A 209 -10.33 -0.29 -16.25
N PHE A 210 -10.99 0.35 -15.30
CA PHE A 210 -12.36 0.02 -14.91
C PHE A 210 -13.45 0.68 -15.79
N GLY A 211 -13.13 1.81 -16.40
CA GLY A 211 -14.07 2.57 -17.25
C GLY A 211 -15.16 3.34 -16.48
N SER A 212 -15.47 3.00 -15.23
CA SER A 212 -16.43 3.73 -14.40
C SER A 212 -16.23 3.47 -12.90
N VAL A 213 -16.67 4.40 -12.05
CA VAL A 213 -16.67 4.25 -10.58
C VAL A 213 -17.56 3.08 -10.14
N ASP A 214 -18.66 2.81 -10.84
CA ASP A 214 -19.53 1.66 -10.56
C ASP A 214 -18.81 0.33 -10.78
N ASN A 215 -17.96 0.22 -11.80
CA ASN A 215 -17.13 -0.95 -12.01
C ASN A 215 -16.03 -1.08 -10.94
N ILE A 216 -15.44 0.04 -10.48
CA ILE A 216 -14.50 0.04 -9.34
C ILE A 216 -15.20 -0.51 -8.10
N ARG A 217 -16.42 -0.02 -7.80
CA ARG A 217 -17.24 -0.52 -6.69
C ARG A 217 -17.54 -2.01 -6.83
N LYS A 218 -17.95 -2.48 -8.02
CA LYS A 218 -18.20 -3.91 -8.28
C LYS A 218 -16.96 -4.77 -8.06
N ALA A 219 -15.82 -4.37 -8.61
CA ALA A 219 -14.57 -5.11 -8.43
C ALA A 219 -14.16 -5.20 -6.96
N LYS A 220 -14.25 -4.10 -6.21
CA LYS A 220 -13.91 -4.11 -4.78
C LYS A 220 -14.90 -4.96 -3.98
N SER A 221 -16.21 -4.94 -4.31
CA SER A 221 -17.19 -5.77 -3.63
C SER A 221 -16.93 -7.28 -3.74
N GLU A 222 -16.09 -7.73 -4.68
CA GLU A 222 -15.64 -9.13 -4.79
C GLU A 222 -14.97 -9.62 -3.49
N LEU A 223 -14.32 -8.72 -2.74
CA LEU A 223 -13.68 -9.06 -1.47
C LEU A 223 -14.72 -9.46 -0.40
N VAL A 224 -15.77 -8.66 -0.22
CA VAL A 224 -16.82 -8.98 0.78
C VAL A 224 -17.72 -10.12 0.33
N GLN A 225 -17.85 -10.36 -0.98
CA GLN A 225 -18.57 -11.51 -1.54
C GLN A 225 -17.84 -12.84 -1.29
N ALA A 226 -16.51 -12.79 -1.15
CA ALA A 226 -15.68 -13.96 -0.88
C ALA A 226 -15.72 -14.44 0.58
N LEU A 227 -16.32 -13.68 1.50
CA LEU A 227 -16.45 -14.06 2.89
C LEU A 227 -17.36 -15.26 3.06
N SER A 228 -17.07 -16.10 4.07
CA SER A 228 -18.02 -17.09 4.57
C SER A 228 -19.12 -16.44 5.43
N ALA A 229 -20.17 -17.19 5.76
CA ALA A 229 -21.24 -16.72 6.65
C ALA A 229 -20.72 -16.30 8.04
N ASP A 230 -19.66 -16.94 8.54
CA ASP A 230 -19.00 -16.64 9.82
C ASP A 230 -17.95 -15.51 9.69
N GLY A 231 -17.69 -15.05 8.50
CA GLY A 231 -16.75 -13.96 8.21
C GLY A 231 -17.21 -12.62 8.76
N THR A 232 -16.34 -11.62 8.67
CA THR A 232 -16.62 -10.25 9.10
C THR A 232 -16.29 -9.25 7.98
N ALA A 233 -17.26 -8.44 7.58
CA ALA A 233 -17.05 -7.30 6.70
C ALA A 233 -16.76 -6.04 7.54
N ILE A 234 -15.68 -5.32 7.24
CA ILE A 234 -15.32 -4.03 7.83
C ILE A 234 -15.46 -2.98 6.74
N LEU A 235 -16.41 -2.05 6.92
CA LEU A 235 -16.89 -1.17 5.88
C LEU A 235 -16.82 0.30 6.32
N ASN A 236 -16.34 1.17 5.44
CA ASN A 236 -16.34 2.60 5.65
C ASN A 236 -17.76 3.16 5.57
N ALA A 237 -18.25 3.71 6.68
CA ALA A 237 -19.59 4.30 6.78
C ALA A 237 -19.71 5.65 6.07
N ASP A 238 -18.60 6.33 5.83
CA ASP A 238 -18.57 7.68 5.23
C ASP A 238 -18.38 7.64 3.71
N ASP A 239 -18.37 6.44 3.11
CA ASP A 239 -18.32 6.23 1.66
C ASP A 239 -19.63 5.59 1.16
N ASP A 240 -20.39 6.34 0.35
CA ASP A 240 -21.68 5.89 -0.19
C ASP A 240 -21.55 4.63 -1.03
N ASN A 241 -20.48 4.48 -1.82
CA ASN A 241 -20.26 3.31 -2.64
C ASN A 241 -19.99 2.05 -1.77
N ILE A 242 -19.28 2.24 -0.65
CA ILE A 242 -19.02 1.13 0.29
C ILE A 242 -20.30 0.77 1.05
N ARG A 243 -21.13 1.75 1.43
CA ARG A 243 -22.44 1.45 2.03
C ARG A 243 -23.30 0.56 1.15
N LEU A 244 -23.26 0.76 -0.17
CA LEU A 244 -23.97 -0.09 -1.15
C LEU A 244 -23.43 -1.53 -1.19
N MET A 245 -22.17 -1.76 -0.80
CA MET A 245 -21.58 -3.11 -0.78
C MET A 245 -22.11 -3.97 0.37
N ALA A 246 -22.61 -3.39 1.45
CA ALA A 246 -23.10 -4.11 2.63
C ALA A 246 -24.15 -5.17 2.30
N GLY A 247 -25.00 -4.91 1.30
CA GLY A 247 -25.99 -5.86 0.80
C GLY A 247 -25.39 -7.08 0.11
N SER A 248 -24.23 -6.96 -0.49
CA SER A 248 -23.55 -8.04 -1.23
C SER A 248 -22.58 -8.85 -0.36
N ALA A 249 -22.27 -8.40 0.86
CA ALA A 249 -21.41 -9.14 1.77
C ALA A 249 -22.04 -10.48 2.14
N ALA A 250 -21.32 -11.59 1.94
CA ALA A 250 -21.80 -12.93 2.30
C ALA A 250 -21.77 -13.18 3.82
N SER A 251 -21.02 -12.36 4.59
CA SER A 251 -20.86 -12.50 6.03
C SER A 251 -22.11 -12.16 6.83
N GLY A 252 -22.25 -12.81 8.01
CA GLY A 252 -23.29 -12.50 8.99
C GLY A 252 -22.94 -11.34 9.94
N THR A 253 -21.72 -10.77 9.85
CA THR A 253 -21.25 -9.70 10.74
C THR A 253 -20.67 -8.55 9.91
N ILE A 254 -21.08 -7.32 10.24
CA ILE A 254 -20.55 -6.08 9.66
C ILE A 254 -20.03 -5.21 10.80
N ILE A 255 -18.82 -4.67 10.65
CA ILE A 255 -18.28 -3.62 11.51
C ILE A 255 -18.11 -2.37 10.63
N TRP A 256 -18.83 -1.31 10.98
CA TRP A 256 -18.71 -0.02 10.32
C TRP A 256 -17.62 0.81 10.97
N PHE A 257 -16.87 1.54 10.17
CA PHE A 257 -15.97 2.55 10.70
C PHE A 257 -16.19 3.90 10.00
N GLY A 258 -15.89 4.99 10.69
CA GLY A 258 -16.02 6.34 10.16
C GLY A 258 -15.74 7.42 11.22
N VAL A 259 -15.89 8.66 10.82
CA VAL A 259 -15.71 9.83 11.65
C VAL A 259 -17.08 10.38 12.06
N LYS A 260 -17.26 10.68 13.34
CA LYS A 260 -18.45 11.32 13.83
C LYS A 260 -18.17 12.82 14.01
N ASP A 261 -18.54 13.61 13.03
CA ASP A 261 -18.47 15.07 13.10
C ASP A 261 -19.88 15.64 13.25
N GLY A 262 -20.16 16.30 14.37
CA GLY A 262 -21.44 16.96 14.66
C GLY A 262 -22.66 16.03 14.56
N ASP A 263 -23.61 16.40 13.68
CA ASP A 263 -24.89 15.70 13.46
C ASP A 263 -24.80 14.48 12.53
N HIS A 264 -23.61 14.10 12.03
CA HIS A 264 -23.45 12.89 11.23
C HIS A 264 -23.67 11.65 12.10
N SER A 265 -24.89 11.11 12.03
CA SER A 265 -25.21 9.81 12.63
C SER A 265 -24.66 8.71 11.73
N PHE A 266 -23.98 7.72 12.34
CA PHE A 266 -23.77 6.44 11.68
C PHE A 266 -25.10 5.94 11.11
N PRO A 267 -25.11 5.26 9.96
CA PRO A 267 -26.34 4.71 9.40
C PRO A 267 -27.13 3.97 10.49
N ASP A 268 -28.45 4.18 10.56
CA ASP A 268 -29.34 3.48 11.53
C ASP A 268 -29.15 1.97 11.50
N ALA A 269 -28.64 1.44 10.40
CA ALA A 269 -28.18 0.07 10.22
C ALA A 269 -27.08 -0.37 11.21
N CYS A 270 -26.31 0.55 11.80
CA CYS A 270 -25.28 0.20 12.78
C CYS A 270 -25.86 -0.19 14.13
N SER A 271 -27.04 0.34 14.48
CA SER A 271 -27.70 0.08 15.76
C SER A 271 -28.75 -1.03 15.71
N SER A 272 -29.30 -1.37 14.52
CA SER A 272 -30.42 -2.30 14.37
C SER A 272 -30.11 -3.58 13.56
N GLY A 273 -28.88 -3.71 13.03
CA GLY A 273 -28.50 -4.77 12.11
C GLY A 273 -28.93 -4.48 10.67
N PHE A 274 -28.13 -4.84 9.69
CA PHE A 274 -28.40 -4.68 8.27
C PHE A 274 -28.84 -6.01 7.67
N GLY A 275 -30.09 -6.10 7.23
CA GLY A 275 -30.61 -7.32 6.59
C GLY A 275 -30.50 -8.60 7.45
N GLY A 276 -30.65 -8.48 8.79
CA GLY A 276 -30.52 -9.61 9.73
C GLY A 276 -29.08 -9.93 10.15
N LYS A 277 -28.08 -9.14 9.72
CA LYS A 277 -26.68 -9.29 10.10
C LYS A 277 -26.39 -8.57 11.42
N LYS A 278 -25.45 -9.12 12.21
CA LYS A 278 -24.92 -8.40 13.39
C LYS A 278 -24.13 -7.18 12.94
N ALA A 279 -24.37 -6.03 13.53
CA ALA A 279 -23.65 -4.82 13.23
C ALA A 279 -23.01 -4.21 14.49
N ALA A 280 -21.84 -3.59 14.30
CA ALA A 280 -21.10 -2.83 15.29
C ALA A 280 -20.49 -1.59 14.63
N ALA A 281 -20.14 -0.57 15.41
CA ALA A 281 -19.50 0.62 14.93
C ALA A 281 -18.22 0.94 15.71
N VAL A 282 -17.18 1.33 14.98
CA VAL A 282 -15.92 1.87 15.49
C VAL A 282 -15.75 3.26 14.88
N TYR A 283 -15.58 4.28 15.71
CA TYR A 283 -15.52 5.63 15.16
C TYR A 283 -14.57 6.54 15.95
N ALA A 284 -14.19 7.64 15.31
CA ALA A 284 -13.46 8.73 15.92
C ALA A 284 -14.38 9.95 16.08
N ASP A 285 -14.23 10.66 17.18
CA ASP A 285 -14.77 12.01 17.38
C ASP A 285 -13.75 12.90 18.09
N ASN A 286 -14.11 14.16 18.43
CA ASN A 286 -13.23 15.12 19.06
C ASN A 286 -11.89 15.28 18.34
N ILE A 287 -11.94 15.29 17.00
CA ILE A 287 -10.74 15.35 16.16
C ILE A 287 -10.12 16.73 16.26
N SER A 288 -8.81 16.76 16.47
CA SER A 288 -7.96 17.93 16.34
C SER A 288 -6.66 17.55 15.64
N VAL A 289 -6.11 18.48 14.88
CA VAL A 289 -4.84 18.30 14.20
C VAL A 289 -3.81 19.19 14.87
N GLY A 290 -2.74 18.61 15.39
CA GLY A 290 -1.64 19.35 16.02
C GLY A 290 -0.65 19.90 14.99
N HIS A 291 0.40 20.57 15.49
CA HIS A 291 1.54 20.95 14.66
C HIS A 291 2.07 19.72 13.91
N TYR A 292 2.52 19.87 12.68
CA TYR A 292 3.02 18.78 11.83
C TYR A 292 1.97 17.76 11.40
N ASP A 293 0.69 18.14 11.35
CA ASP A 293 -0.42 17.34 10.83
C ASP A 293 -0.66 15.99 11.55
N TYR A 294 -0.25 15.86 12.84
CA TYR A 294 -0.52 14.66 13.64
C TYR A 294 -1.91 14.71 14.28
N PRO A 295 -2.83 13.81 13.88
CA PRO A 295 -4.20 13.83 14.41
C PRO A 295 -4.27 13.36 15.87
N VAL A 296 -5.16 13.99 16.62
CA VAL A 296 -5.59 13.56 17.96
C VAL A 296 -7.10 13.40 17.93
N PHE A 297 -7.60 12.26 18.40
CA PHE A 297 -9.03 11.94 18.38
C PHE A 297 -9.40 10.97 19.52
N ASP A 298 -10.67 10.92 19.86
CA ASP A 298 -11.20 9.89 20.75
C ASP A 298 -11.67 8.68 19.94
N LEU A 299 -11.05 7.52 20.19
CA LEU A 299 -11.40 6.23 19.57
C LEU A 299 -12.52 5.56 20.36
N HIS A 300 -13.62 5.28 19.68
CA HIS A 300 -14.77 4.56 20.23
C HIS A 300 -14.83 3.14 19.66
N LEU A 301 -14.78 2.15 20.53
CA LEU A 301 -15.04 0.74 20.20
C LEU A 301 -16.34 0.29 20.89
N PRO A 302 -17.06 -0.72 20.33
CA PRO A 302 -18.22 -1.29 21.00
C PRO A 302 -17.87 -1.78 22.42
N ASP A 303 -18.79 -1.58 23.36
CA ASP A 303 -18.70 -2.08 24.73
C ASP A 303 -17.46 -1.61 25.52
N SER A 304 -16.80 -0.52 25.09
CA SER A 304 -15.65 0.06 25.79
C SER A 304 -15.81 1.54 26.05
N ARG A 305 -15.04 2.09 26.99
CA ARG A 305 -14.93 3.53 27.17
C ARG A 305 -14.06 4.11 26.05
N PRO A 306 -14.35 5.32 25.56
CA PRO A 306 -13.50 6.00 24.61
C PRO A 306 -12.06 6.12 25.11
N CYS A 307 -11.11 6.09 24.18
CA CYS A 307 -9.70 6.27 24.49
C CYS A 307 -9.10 7.30 23.54
N THR A 308 -8.50 8.35 24.08
CA THR A 308 -7.83 9.37 23.28
C THR A 308 -6.59 8.78 22.63
N VAL A 309 -6.49 8.94 21.32
CA VAL A 309 -5.36 8.53 20.48
C VAL A 309 -4.69 9.78 19.92
N ARG A 310 -3.36 9.90 20.15
CA ARG A 310 -2.51 10.75 19.35
C ARG A 310 -1.85 9.88 18.31
N LEU A 311 -2.29 9.97 17.06
CA LEU A 311 -1.80 9.09 16.00
C LEU A 311 -0.31 9.36 15.72
N GLY A 312 0.50 8.31 15.65
CA GLY A 312 1.94 8.41 15.41
C GLY A 312 2.34 8.62 13.95
N ILE A 313 1.38 8.80 13.05
CA ILE A 313 1.59 9.11 11.62
C ILE A 313 0.78 10.37 11.27
N PRO A 314 1.35 11.27 10.43
CA PRO A 314 0.69 12.51 10.04
C PRO A 314 -0.45 12.28 9.04
N GLY A 315 -1.29 13.27 8.86
CA GLY A 315 -2.39 13.28 7.91
C GLY A 315 -3.73 12.90 8.54
N GLU A 316 -4.69 13.83 8.52
CA GLU A 316 -6.05 13.60 9.04
C GLU A 316 -6.72 12.39 8.35
N HIS A 317 -6.47 12.19 7.05
CA HIS A 317 -6.97 11.02 6.31
C HIS A 317 -6.51 9.68 6.90
N ASN A 318 -5.41 9.65 7.66
CA ASN A 318 -4.92 8.45 8.33
C ASN A 318 -5.77 8.03 9.53
N ILE A 319 -6.69 8.89 10.01
CA ILE A 319 -7.72 8.48 10.98
C ILE A 319 -8.55 7.32 10.41
N TYR A 320 -8.99 7.40 9.16
CA TYR A 320 -9.74 6.31 8.51
C TYR A 320 -8.94 5.01 8.41
N ASN A 321 -7.65 5.10 8.09
CA ASN A 321 -6.76 3.94 8.05
C ASN A 321 -6.58 3.32 9.45
N ALA A 322 -6.44 4.16 10.47
CA ALA A 322 -6.34 3.75 11.87
C ALA A 322 -7.65 3.12 12.38
N LEU A 323 -8.81 3.67 12.02
CA LEU A 323 -10.12 3.12 12.37
C LEU A 323 -10.35 1.75 11.72
N ALA A 324 -10.05 1.61 10.43
CA ALA A 324 -10.16 0.34 9.72
C ALA A 324 -9.28 -0.75 10.37
N ALA A 325 -8.03 -0.42 10.70
CA ALA A 325 -7.12 -1.33 11.40
C ALA A 325 -7.59 -1.62 12.84
N SER A 326 -8.19 -0.63 13.54
CA SER A 326 -8.78 -0.81 14.87
C SER A 326 -9.99 -1.74 14.85
N CYS A 327 -10.79 -1.73 13.79
CA CYS A 327 -11.87 -2.72 13.60
C CYS A 327 -11.32 -4.14 13.54
N VAL A 328 -10.22 -4.35 12.80
CA VAL A 328 -9.54 -5.66 12.73
C VAL A 328 -9.04 -6.07 14.12
N ALA A 329 -8.37 -5.16 14.82
CA ALA A 329 -7.85 -5.39 16.17
C ALA A 329 -8.98 -5.72 17.18
N TYR A 330 -10.06 -4.94 17.15
CA TYR A 330 -11.26 -5.21 17.95
C TYR A 330 -11.85 -6.62 17.66
N ARG A 331 -11.96 -6.97 16.39
CA ARG A 331 -12.51 -8.27 15.97
C ARG A 331 -11.71 -9.47 16.48
N VAL A 332 -10.40 -9.31 16.65
CA VAL A 332 -9.51 -10.37 17.19
C VAL A 332 -9.29 -10.23 18.71
N GLY A 333 -9.93 -9.27 19.37
CA GLY A 333 -9.98 -9.14 20.83
C GLY A 333 -8.83 -8.35 21.45
N ILE A 334 -8.18 -7.44 20.72
CA ILE A 334 -7.17 -6.53 21.28
C ILE A 334 -7.88 -5.42 22.05
N PRO A 335 -7.50 -5.14 23.33
CA PRO A 335 -8.14 -4.10 24.15
C PRO A 335 -7.90 -2.70 23.58
N VAL A 336 -8.88 -1.79 23.79
CA VAL A 336 -8.82 -0.41 23.26
C VAL A 336 -7.58 0.37 23.74
N GLN A 337 -7.16 0.17 24.99
CA GLN A 337 -5.95 0.82 25.53
C GLN A 337 -4.68 0.38 24.80
N GLU A 338 -4.59 -0.90 24.44
CA GLU A 338 -3.46 -1.41 23.70
C GLU A 338 -3.49 -0.94 22.24
N ILE A 339 -4.69 -0.87 21.63
CA ILE A 339 -4.87 -0.28 20.30
C ILE A 339 -4.39 1.18 20.32
N ALA A 340 -4.87 2.00 21.27
CA ALA A 340 -4.50 3.41 21.38
C ALA A 340 -2.99 3.59 21.58
N ARG A 341 -2.38 2.77 22.43
CA ARG A 341 -0.93 2.80 22.70
C ARG A 341 -0.12 2.50 21.43
N ILE A 342 -0.50 1.48 20.66
CA ILE A 342 0.19 1.08 19.43
C ILE A 342 0.00 2.15 18.35
N LEU A 343 -1.20 2.68 18.18
CA LEU A 343 -1.47 3.76 17.23
C LEU A 343 -0.64 5.02 17.54
N GLY A 344 -0.43 5.34 18.82
CA GLY A 344 0.40 6.47 19.24
C GLY A 344 1.90 6.27 18.96
N GLY A 345 2.38 5.05 18.94
CA GLY A 345 3.76 4.69 18.59
C GLY A 345 3.93 4.21 17.14
N GLN A 346 2.92 4.44 16.28
CA GLN A 346 2.93 3.92 14.91
C GLN A 346 4.04 4.55 14.08
N VAL A 347 4.80 3.68 13.40
CA VAL A 347 5.73 4.03 12.32
C VAL A 347 5.39 3.13 11.13
N LEU A 348 5.25 3.71 9.95
CA LEU A 348 4.95 2.94 8.74
C LEU A 348 6.16 2.11 8.32
N ARG A 349 5.93 0.87 7.95
CA ARG A 349 6.97 -0.07 7.47
C ARG A 349 7.27 0.12 5.99
N SER A 350 6.30 0.62 5.25
CA SER A 350 6.42 0.87 3.81
C SER A 350 7.04 2.25 3.60
N PRO A 351 8.15 2.35 2.85
CA PRO A 351 8.81 3.63 2.59
C PRO A 351 7.95 4.53 1.69
N HIS A 352 8.32 5.79 1.63
CA HIS A 352 7.73 6.81 0.74
C HIS A 352 6.21 7.00 0.96
N ARG A 353 5.77 6.95 2.23
CA ARG A 353 4.37 7.15 2.61
C ARG A 353 4.26 8.10 3.78
N MET A 354 4.10 9.39 3.49
CA MET A 354 4.00 10.47 4.49
C MET A 354 5.14 10.41 5.52
N SER A 355 6.35 10.01 5.09
CA SER A 355 7.52 10.05 5.98
C SER A 355 8.07 11.47 6.06
N ILE A 356 8.41 11.90 7.27
CA ILE A 356 8.90 13.24 7.55
C ILE A 356 10.38 13.17 7.90
N SER A 357 11.19 13.99 7.25
CA SER A 357 12.63 14.06 7.48
C SER A 357 13.12 15.51 7.41
N GLU A 358 14.04 15.87 8.29
CA GLU A 358 14.79 17.13 8.18
C GLU A 358 15.97 16.92 7.25
N ILE A 359 15.98 17.65 6.14
CA ILE A 359 17.01 17.56 5.10
C ILE A 359 18.02 18.68 5.28
N ASN A 360 19.29 18.29 5.35
CA ASN A 360 20.42 19.20 5.33
C ASN A 360 21.15 18.99 4.00
N ALA A 361 20.71 19.65 2.94
CA ALA A 361 21.32 19.56 1.64
C ALA A 361 22.63 20.39 1.61
N GLY A 362 23.72 19.80 2.14
CA GLY A 362 25.07 20.32 2.04
C GLY A 362 25.71 19.84 0.74
N GLY A 363 25.37 20.44 -0.40
CA GLY A 363 26.16 20.28 -1.62
C GLY A 363 27.18 21.43 -1.74
N PRO A 364 28.36 21.24 -2.39
CA PRO A 364 29.21 22.34 -2.73
C PRO A 364 28.48 23.20 -3.76
N ASP A 365 27.81 24.22 -3.27
CA ASP A 365 27.31 25.30 -4.11
C ASP A 365 28.50 25.96 -4.82
N ILE A 366 28.34 26.24 -6.12
CA ILE A 366 29.30 26.97 -6.96
C ILE A 366 29.61 28.37 -6.37
N SER A 367 28.80 28.82 -5.39
CA SER A 367 28.95 30.09 -4.66
C SER A 367 29.53 29.98 -3.24
N GLY A 368 29.76 28.78 -2.70
CA GLY A 368 30.54 28.57 -1.44
C GLY A 368 29.84 28.96 -0.15
N SER A 369 28.52 29.04 -0.07
CA SER A 369 27.82 29.39 1.16
C SER A 369 26.35 29.02 1.16
N ARG A 370 25.99 28.01 1.92
CA ARG A 370 24.82 27.79 2.78
C ARG A 370 24.38 26.34 2.79
N ASN A 371 24.36 25.72 3.96
CA ASN A 371 23.54 24.54 4.23
C ASN A 371 22.08 24.91 3.95
N THR A 372 21.48 24.27 2.95
CA THR A 372 20.06 24.44 2.65
C THR A 372 19.28 23.46 3.52
N GLN A 373 18.48 23.98 4.42
CA GLN A 373 17.67 23.19 5.34
C GLN A 373 16.19 23.27 4.94
N PHE A 374 15.52 22.12 4.88
CA PHE A 374 14.06 22.06 4.69
C PHE A 374 13.48 20.78 5.30
N THR A 375 12.19 20.82 5.65
CA THR A 375 11.46 19.64 6.06
C THR A 375 10.88 18.94 4.82
N LEU A 376 11.18 17.65 4.65
CA LEU A 376 10.63 16.81 3.58
C LEU A 376 9.44 16.01 4.10
N ILE A 377 8.32 16.08 3.41
CA ILE A 377 7.17 15.18 3.53
C ILE A 377 7.21 14.27 2.30
N ASP A 378 7.74 13.07 2.47
CA ASP A 378 7.88 12.11 1.37
C ASP A 378 6.64 11.20 1.29
N ASP A 379 5.82 11.42 0.28
CA ASP A 379 4.67 10.59 -0.09
C ASP A 379 4.77 10.19 -1.59
N SER A 380 5.99 9.86 -2.01
CA SER A 380 6.34 9.64 -3.42
C SER A 380 6.13 8.21 -3.91
N PHE A 381 5.49 7.33 -3.13
CA PHE A 381 5.28 5.93 -3.54
C PHE A 381 4.32 5.81 -4.72
N ASN A 382 3.20 6.52 -4.69
CA ASN A 382 2.19 6.52 -5.76
C ASN A 382 1.33 7.79 -5.70
N ALA A 383 0.65 8.09 -6.80
CA ALA A 383 -0.25 9.22 -6.92
C ALA A 383 -1.55 8.85 -7.66
N ASN A 384 -2.64 9.37 -7.14
CA ASN A 384 -3.95 9.47 -7.78
C ASN A 384 -4.66 10.71 -7.22
N PRO A 385 -5.74 11.21 -7.83
CA PRO A 385 -6.38 12.46 -7.42
C PRO A 385 -6.70 12.52 -5.91
N ASP A 386 -7.38 11.52 -5.36
CA ASP A 386 -7.73 11.47 -3.92
C ASP A 386 -6.49 11.58 -3.01
N SER A 387 -5.41 10.89 -3.37
CA SER A 387 -4.18 10.89 -2.56
C SER A 387 -3.36 12.17 -2.74
N MET A 388 -3.42 12.81 -3.91
CA MET A 388 -2.79 14.11 -4.17
C MET A 388 -3.45 15.20 -3.33
N GLU A 389 -4.79 15.27 -3.34
CA GLU A 389 -5.56 16.19 -2.51
C GLU A 389 -5.26 15.99 -1.02
N ALA A 390 -5.22 14.74 -0.54
CA ALA A 390 -4.90 14.44 0.85
C ALA A 390 -3.49 14.94 1.26
N GLY A 391 -2.48 14.72 0.41
CA GLY A 391 -1.13 15.22 0.66
C GLY A 391 -1.04 16.74 0.64
N LEU A 392 -1.72 17.40 -0.30
CA LEU A 392 -1.76 18.86 -0.39
C LEU A 392 -2.50 19.50 0.80
N ASN A 393 -3.57 18.88 1.29
CA ASN A 393 -4.25 19.31 2.52
C ASN A 393 -3.30 19.24 3.72
N GLY A 394 -2.54 18.15 3.88
CA GLY A 394 -1.53 18.03 4.92
C GLY A 394 -0.45 19.12 4.83
N LEU A 395 0.04 19.41 3.61
CA LEU A 395 1.01 20.48 3.36
C LEU A 395 0.43 21.86 3.78
N ALA A 396 -0.80 22.16 3.40
CA ALA A 396 -1.47 23.42 3.72
C ALA A 396 -1.67 23.63 5.22
N GLN A 397 -1.89 22.55 5.97
CA GLN A 397 -2.10 22.61 7.42
C GLN A 397 -0.79 22.61 8.20
N TRP A 398 0.35 22.36 7.56
CA TRP A 398 1.65 22.29 8.22
C TRP A 398 2.01 23.59 8.94
N ASN A 399 2.13 23.51 10.28
CA ASN A 399 2.42 24.66 11.14
C ASN A 399 1.53 25.90 10.90
N ARG A 400 0.25 25.71 10.60
CA ARG A 400 -0.68 26.81 10.28
C ARG A 400 -0.89 27.78 11.45
N ASP A 401 -0.74 27.29 12.70
CA ASP A 401 -1.05 28.04 13.92
C ASP A 401 0.16 28.81 14.50
N VAL A 402 1.30 28.87 13.78
CA VAL A 402 2.44 29.69 14.20
C VAL A 402 2.29 31.13 13.77
N ASP A 403 3.01 32.04 14.45
CA ASP A 403 3.02 33.48 14.11
C ASP A 403 3.35 33.68 12.61
N ALA A 404 2.77 34.70 12.00
CA ALA A 404 2.92 34.98 10.56
C ALA A 404 4.40 35.10 10.11
N ALA A 405 5.31 35.54 10.98
CA ALA A 405 6.74 35.61 10.70
C ALA A 405 7.45 34.25 10.69
N ALA A 406 6.82 33.21 11.24
CA ALA A 406 7.35 31.85 11.30
C ALA A 406 6.55 30.86 10.41
N GLN A 407 5.63 31.37 9.59
CA GLN A 407 4.88 30.56 8.64
C GLN A 407 5.84 29.85 7.68
N PRO A 408 5.68 28.53 7.46
CA PRO A 408 6.53 27.81 6.52
C PRO A 408 6.25 28.23 5.08
N TYR A 409 7.29 28.20 4.24
CA TYR A 409 7.13 28.29 2.81
C TYR A 409 6.85 26.90 2.26
N ARG A 410 5.67 26.68 1.69
CA ARG A 410 5.15 25.37 1.28
C ARG A 410 5.45 25.13 -0.19
N VAL A 411 6.19 24.07 -0.49
CA VAL A 411 6.54 23.68 -1.85
C VAL A 411 5.91 22.33 -2.17
N ALA A 412 5.05 22.27 -3.19
CA ALA A 412 4.50 21.03 -3.71
C ALA A 412 5.30 20.55 -4.91
N VAL A 413 6.07 19.48 -4.76
CA VAL A 413 6.81 18.80 -5.85
C VAL A 413 5.99 17.63 -6.32
N LEU A 414 5.36 17.77 -7.49
CA LEU A 414 4.33 16.86 -7.98
C LEU A 414 4.75 16.17 -9.25
N GLY A 415 4.74 14.84 -9.25
CA GLY A 415 4.91 14.00 -10.43
C GLY A 415 3.57 13.55 -11.02
N PRO A 416 3.58 12.92 -12.22
CA PRO A 416 2.40 12.43 -12.90
C PRO A 416 1.61 11.40 -12.09
N MET A 417 0.30 11.39 -12.30
CA MET A 417 -0.62 10.32 -11.90
C MET A 417 -0.85 9.39 -13.10
N LEU A 418 -0.88 8.08 -12.88
CA LEU A 418 -1.04 7.09 -13.95
C LEU A 418 -2.39 6.39 -13.90
N GLU A 419 -2.75 5.74 -15.03
CA GLU A 419 -3.95 4.89 -15.16
C GLU A 419 -5.29 5.62 -14.96
N LEU A 420 -5.33 6.92 -15.24
CA LEU A 420 -6.53 7.74 -15.10
C LEU A 420 -7.48 7.65 -16.33
N GLY A 421 -7.02 7.06 -17.44
CA GLY A 421 -7.82 6.90 -18.64
C GLY A 421 -8.04 8.21 -19.41
N PRO A 422 -9.17 8.35 -20.13
CA PRO A 422 -9.38 9.49 -21.05
C PRO A 422 -9.46 10.86 -20.34
N ASP A 423 -9.67 10.88 -19.03
CA ASP A 423 -9.77 12.10 -18.22
C ASP A 423 -8.42 12.58 -17.66
N GLU A 424 -7.30 11.94 -18.02
CA GLU A 424 -5.99 12.21 -17.40
C GLU A 424 -5.56 13.67 -17.52
N GLU A 425 -5.75 14.33 -18.66
CA GLU A 425 -5.46 15.76 -18.84
C GLU A 425 -6.25 16.61 -17.84
N ARG A 426 -7.57 16.42 -17.78
CA ARG A 426 -8.44 17.19 -16.89
C ARG A 426 -8.06 16.98 -15.43
N LEU A 427 -7.88 15.73 -15.02
CA LEU A 427 -7.53 15.39 -13.63
C LEU A 427 -6.18 15.96 -13.20
N HIS A 428 -5.18 16.00 -14.09
CA HIS A 428 -3.90 16.65 -13.79
C HIS A 428 -4.05 18.17 -13.65
N LYS A 429 -4.85 18.82 -14.50
CA LYS A 429 -5.14 20.25 -14.38
C LYS A 429 -5.90 20.57 -13.09
N ASP A 430 -6.91 19.76 -12.75
CA ASP A 430 -7.68 19.92 -11.51
C ASP A 430 -6.76 19.83 -10.28
N ILE A 431 -5.83 18.87 -10.23
CA ILE A 431 -4.84 18.74 -9.15
C ILE A 431 -3.83 19.88 -9.16
N GLY A 432 -3.40 20.35 -10.33
CA GLY A 432 -2.54 21.53 -10.43
C GLY A 432 -3.20 22.79 -9.86
N GLN A 433 -4.46 23.02 -10.19
CA GLN A 433 -5.25 24.11 -9.64
C GLN A 433 -5.41 23.96 -8.11
N TYR A 434 -5.72 22.77 -7.62
CA TYR A 434 -5.81 22.48 -6.21
C TYR A 434 -4.49 22.72 -5.47
N ALA A 435 -3.36 22.36 -6.08
CA ALA A 435 -2.03 22.59 -5.51
C ALA A 435 -1.73 24.10 -5.35
N ALA A 436 -2.17 24.94 -6.31
CA ALA A 436 -2.00 26.39 -6.22
C ALA A 436 -2.76 27.04 -5.05
N GLU A 437 -3.82 26.40 -4.58
CA GLU A 437 -4.59 26.87 -3.39
C GLU A 437 -3.95 26.43 -2.06
N HIS A 438 -3.04 25.43 -2.08
CA HIS A 438 -2.52 24.74 -0.91
C HIS A 438 -1.01 24.86 -0.72
N ALA A 439 -0.28 25.42 -1.69
CA ALA A 439 1.16 25.60 -1.66
C ALA A 439 1.57 27.03 -2.07
N ASP A 440 2.71 27.49 -1.57
CA ASP A 440 3.31 28.76 -1.95
C ASP A 440 4.08 28.66 -3.27
N ALA A 441 4.52 27.44 -3.63
CA ALA A 441 5.13 27.12 -4.92
C ALA A 441 4.76 25.71 -5.37
N VAL A 442 4.64 25.52 -6.70
CA VAL A 442 4.41 24.21 -7.32
C VAL A 442 5.56 23.89 -8.27
N VAL A 443 6.14 22.72 -8.13
CA VAL A 443 7.16 22.15 -9.04
C VAL A 443 6.56 20.92 -9.71
N ALA A 444 6.16 21.04 -10.97
CA ALA A 444 5.66 19.91 -11.75
C ALA A 444 6.86 19.17 -12.38
N VAL A 445 6.98 17.86 -12.07
CA VAL A 445 8.14 17.05 -12.47
C VAL A 445 7.75 16.09 -13.59
N GLY A 446 8.36 16.29 -14.77
CA GLY A 446 8.25 15.43 -15.93
C GLY A 446 9.31 14.33 -15.96
N ASN A 447 9.49 13.76 -17.14
CA ASN A 447 10.55 12.81 -17.42
C ASN A 447 11.06 13.01 -18.85
N GLU A 448 12.27 13.54 -19.00
CA GLU A 448 12.90 13.82 -20.29
C GLU A 448 12.98 12.59 -21.22
N GLY A 449 13.06 11.38 -20.63
CA GLY A 449 13.08 10.11 -21.37
C GLY A 449 11.71 9.57 -21.77
N ASP A 450 10.61 10.19 -21.30
CA ASP A 450 9.23 9.74 -21.55
C ASP A 450 8.30 10.93 -21.87
N PRO A 451 8.05 11.20 -23.16
CA PRO A 451 7.19 12.30 -23.58
C PRO A 451 5.76 12.26 -23.02
N ALA A 452 5.24 11.06 -22.70
CA ALA A 452 3.90 10.94 -22.14
C ALA A 452 3.87 11.44 -20.68
N LEU A 453 4.86 11.07 -19.87
CA LEU A 453 5.01 11.57 -18.50
C LEU A 453 5.27 13.09 -18.48
N ASP A 454 6.06 13.58 -19.44
CA ASP A 454 6.32 15.01 -19.56
C ASP A 454 5.05 15.81 -19.91
N ALA A 455 4.20 15.30 -20.81
CA ALA A 455 2.91 15.90 -21.12
C ALA A 455 2.00 15.99 -19.89
N LEU A 456 1.95 14.95 -19.04
CA LEU A 456 1.15 14.95 -17.81
C LEU A 456 1.67 16.00 -16.81
N ALA A 457 2.99 16.19 -16.69
CA ALA A 457 3.56 17.25 -15.87
C ALA A 457 3.24 18.65 -16.40
N HIS A 458 3.12 18.81 -17.74
CA HIS A 458 2.63 20.06 -18.33
C HIS A 458 1.20 20.37 -17.88
N TYR A 459 0.30 19.38 -17.90
CA TYR A 459 -1.09 19.60 -17.46
C TYR A 459 -1.17 20.00 -15.97
N LEU A 460 -0.33 19.41 -15.09
CA LEU A 460 -0.21 19.85 -13.70
C LEU A 460 0.23 21.32 -13.61
N ALA A 461 1.27 21.69 -14.34
CA ALA A 461 1.76 23.07 -14.34
C ALA A 461 0.72 24.06 -14.88
N ASP A 462 0.02 23.72 -15.99
CA ASP A 462 -1.03 24.54 -16.57
C ASP A 462 -2.17 24.77 -15.58
N GLY A 463 -2.61 23.72 -14.88
CA GLY A 463 -3.62 23.80 -13.82
C GLY A 463 -3.17 24.72 -12.68
N ALA A 464 -1.93 24.59 -12.21
CA ALA A 464 -1.38 25.44 -11.16
C ALA A 464 -1.34 26.93 -11.58
N VAL A 465 -0.92 27.21 -12.79
CA VAL A 465 -0.94 28.60 -13.34
C VAL A 465 -2.38 29.16 -13.35
N GLN A 466 -3.36 28.34 -13.74
CA GLN A 466 -4.77 28.77 -13.73
C GLN A 466 -5.30 29.04 -12.31
N GLY A 467 -4.92 28.20 -11.34
CA GLY A 467 -5.32 28.37 -9.94
C GLY A 467 -4.80 29.68 -9.34
N TYR A 468 -3.55 30.03 -9.60
CA TYR A 468 -2.96 31.28 -9.11
C TYR A 468 -3.56 32.54 -9.78
N HIS A 469 -3.94 32.48 -11.04
CA HIS A 469 -4.56 33.61 -11.72
C HIS A 469 -6.03 33.86 -11.34
N GLY A 470 -6.70 32.86 -10.75
CA GLY A 470 -8.10 32.98 -10.29
C GLY A 470 -8.27 33.79 -9.01
N ASN A 471 -7.20 34.01 -8.24
CA ASN A 471 -7.22 34.77 -7.00
C ASN A 471 -6.83 36.22 -7.24
N GLU A 472 -7.80 37.11 -7.48
CA GLU A 472 -7.58 38.56 -7.64
C GLU A 472 -6.88 39.12 -6.38
N GLY A 473 -5.61 39.50 -6.51
CA GLY A 473 -4.83 40.18 -5.49
C GLY A 473 -3.62 39.46 -4.92
N GLN A 474 -3.37 38.19 -5.27
CA GLN A 474 -2.11 37.52 -4.93
C GLN A 474 -1.04 37.74 -6.01
N VAL A 475 0.18 38.06 -5.57
CA VAL A 475 1.38 37.97 -6.40
C VAL A 475 1.44 36.53 -6.91
N SER A 476 1.55 36.33 -8.22
CA SER A 476 1.57 35.00 -8.84
C SER A 476 2.55 34.10 -8.13
N ALA A 477 2.06 33.05 -7.45
CA ALA A 477 2.92 32.08 -6.81
C ALA A 477 3.72 31.35 -7.91
N PRO A 478 5.00 31.02 -7.65
CA PRO A 478 5.86 30.47 -8.67
C PRO A 478 5.46 29.05 -9.04
N VAL A 479 5.22 28.83 -10.32
CA VAL A 479 5.02 27.51 -10.92
C VAL A 479 6.26 27.17 -11.74
N TYR A 480 6.92 26.08 -11.37
CA TYR A 480 8.14 25.62 -12.03
C TYR A 480 7.89 24.29 -12.73
N ARG A 481 8.62 24.06 -13.80
CA ARG A 481 8.72 22.75 -14.43
C ARG A 481 10.13 22.22 -14.25
N ALA A 482 10.23 20.95 -13.90
CA ALA A 482 11.46 20.18 -13.87
C ALA A 482 11.36 19.04 -14.89
N GLU A 483 12.35 18.87 -15.72
CA GLU A 483 12.42 17.80 -16.72
C GLU A 483 12.88 16.48 -16.11
N SER A 484 13.43 16.54 -14.89
CA SER A 484 13.94 15.39 -14.16
C SER A 484 13.85 15.59 -12.64
N ALA A 485 14.01 14.51 -11.88
CA ALA A 485 14.16 14.56 -10.43
C ALA A 485 15.38 15.39 -9.99
N ALA A 486 16.46 15.40 -10.79
CA ALA A 486 17.65 16.20 -10.52
C ALA A 486 17.38 17.71 -10.67
N ASP A 487 16.61 18.10 -11.68
CA ASP A 487 16.21 19.52 -11.85
C ASP A 487 15.29 19.96 -10.73
N ALA A 488 14.35 19.07 -10.32
CA ALA A 488 13.50 19.32 -9.17
C ALA A 488 14.31 19.54 -7.89
N ALA A 489 15.39 18.76 -7.68
CA ALA A 489 16.29 18.94 -6.54
C ALA A 489 16.96 20.32 -6.53
N GLN A 490 17.42 20.79 -7.67
CA GLN A 490 18.05 22.11 -7.80
C GLN A 490 17.05 23.25 -7.54
N LEU A 491 15.84 23.13 -8.07
CA LEU A 491 14.76 24.10 -7.84
C LEU A 491 14.39 24.17 -6.36
N VAL A 492 14.16 23.02 -5.71
CA VAL A 492 13.85 22.96 -4.28
C VAL A 492 14.97 23.56 -3.43
N SER A 493 16.24 23.23 -3.75
CA SER A 493 17.39 23.81 -3.03
C SER A 493 17.46 25.33 -3.17
N SER A 494 17.16 25.87 -4.34
CA SER A 494 17.11 27.32 -4.59
C SER A 494 15.97 28.00 -3.83
N LEU A 495 14.78 27.38 -3.81
CA LEU A 495 13.63 27.88 -3.07
C LEU A 495 13.89 27.87 -1.55
N ALA A 496 14.41 26.77 -1.02
CA ALA A 496 14.74 26.64 0.40
C ALA A 496 15.86 27.57 0.85
N ALA A 497 16.84 27.88 -0.02
CA ALA A 497 17.87 28.88 0.26
C ALA A 497 17.31 30.31 0.35
N SER A 498 16.20 30.57 -0.34
CA SER A 498 15.56 31.91 -0.38
C SER A 498 14.48 32.08 0.67
N HIS A 499 13.92 30.97 1.18
CA HIS A 499 12.80 30.98 2.12
C HIS A 499 13.14 30.13 3.36
N PRO A 500 13.34 30.74 4.54
CA PRO A 500 13.52 29.99 5.79
C PRO A 500 12.26 29.17 6.11
N HIS A 501 12.43 28.05 6.82
CA HIS A 501 11.32 27.16 7.21
C HIS A 501 10.56 26.54 6.01
N THR A 502 11.25 26.28 4.91
CA THR A 502 10.64 25.59 3.75
C THR A 502 10.18 24.17 4.14
N VAL A 503 8.95 23.81 3.73
CA VAL A 503 8.40 22.48 3.82
C VAL A 503 8.08 21.98 2.41
N VAL A 504 8.54 20.79 2.07
CA VAL A 504 8.42 20.20 0.74
C VAL A 504 7.58 18.94 0.79
N LEU A 505 6.45 18.93 0.10
CA LEU A 505 5.72 17.70 -0.20
C LEU A 505 6.26 17.10 -1.50
N LEU A 506 6.71 15.86 -1.44
CA LEU A 506 7.17 15.10 -2.61
C LEU A 506 6.13 14.01 -2.93
N LYS A 507 5.44 14.12 -4.07
CA LYS A 507 4.37 13.19 -4.43
C LYS A 507 4.23 12.97 -5.93
N GLY A 508 4.19 11.69 -6.34
CA GLY A 508 4.04 11.29 -7.73
C GLY A 508 3.88 9.77 -7.87
N SER A 509 3.59 9.30 -9.07
CA SER A 509 3.62 7.88 -9.36
C SER A 509 5.04 7.32 -9.30
N HIS A 510 5.18 6.00 -9.17
CA HIS A 510 6.49 5.34 -9.18
C HIS A 510 7.33 5.69 -10.43
N ALA A 511 6.69 5.88 -11.58
CA ALA A 511 7.36 6.24 -12.82
C ALA A 511 7.94 7.67 -12.85
N SER A 512 7.56 8.55 -11.91
CA SER A 512 8.08 9.92 -11.81
C SER A 512 9.54 9.99 -11.35
N GLY A 513 10.10 8.91 -10.79
CA GLY A 513 11.46 8.90 -10.25
C GLY A 513 11.64 9.64 -8.91
N LEU A 514 10.58 10.21 -8.35
CA LEU A 514 10.63 11.01 -7.12
C LEU A 514 11.05 10.20 -5.88
N GLN A 515 10.82 8.88 -5.87
CA GLN A 515 11.34 8.01 -4.82
C GLN A 515 12.86 8.06 -4.72
N GLY A 516 13.55 8.00 -5.88
CA GLY A 516 15.01 8.12 -5.93
C GLY A 516 15.51 9.48 -5.44
N LEU A 517 14.71 10.55 -5.62
CA LEU A 517 15.01 11.87 -5.07
C LEU A 517 14.89 11.89 -3.54
N ALA A 518 13.83 11.28 -3.00
CA ALA A 518 13.65 11.14 -1.56
C ALA A 518 14.80 10.35 -0.92
N ASP A 519 15.16 9.20 -1.52
CA ASP A 519 16.29 8.37 -1.05
C ASP A 519 17.62 9.14 -1.06
N MET A 520 17.87 9.90 -2.12
CA MET A 520 19.09 10.72 -2.23
C MET A 520 19.16 11.78 -1.12
N TRP A 521 18.05 12.47 -0.83
CA TRP A 521 18.02 13.50 0.22
C TRP A 521 18.16 12.90 1.62
N THR A 522 17.50 11.79 1.91
CA THR A 522 17.57 11.14 3.23
C THR A 522 18.93 10.49 3.49
N ALA A 523 19.58 9.90 2.46
CA ALA A 523 20.92 9.33 2.60
C ALA A 523 22.01 10.38 2.91
N GLN A 524 21.85 11.62 2.46
CA GLN A 524 22.78 12.72 2.76
C GLN A 524 22.66 13.26 4.19
N GLY A 525 21.56 12.96 4.90
CA GLY A 525 21.33 13.39 6.28
C GLY A 525 21.88 12.44 7.34
N GLU A 526 22.36 11.26 6.96
CA GLU A 526 22.91 10.25 7.89
C GLU A 526 24.45 10.29 8.00
N GLU A 527 25.17 11.14 7.23
CA GLU A 527 26.59 11.41 7.37
C GLU A 527 26.86 12.67 8.23
#